data_3628b9e26db5fff3613d415bb6c6ddbd
#
_entry.id   3628b9e26db5fff3613d415bb6c6ddbd
#
_cell.length_a   1.000
_cell.length_b   1.000
_cell.length_c   1.000
_cell.angle_alpha   90.00
_cell.angle_beta   90.00
_cell.angle_gamma   90.00
#
_symmetry.space_group_name_H-M   'P 1'
#
loop_
_entity.id
_entity.type
_entity.pdbx_description
1 polymer ?
#
loop_
_entity_poly.entity_id
_entity_poly.type
_entity_poly.pdbx_seq_one_letter_code
_entity_poly.pdbx_strand_id
1 'polypeptide(L)'
;MLALEAKRGVEATLERIYKSTGNDFEKLMITWSGSTAGIKTEGSTTYIMFPGIDETKPVEQSLFNELIGYALHELGHKWFTQDH
;
A
#
# COMPACT_ATOMS: atom_id res chain seq x y z
N MET A 1 -8.57 15.82 -5.15
CA MET A 1 -8.12 15.25 -3.85
C MET A 1 -6.72 15.71 -3.56
N LEU A 2 -6.46 16.15 -2.34
CA LEU A 2 -5.12 16.54 -1.96
C LEU A 2 -4.22 15.32 -1.82
N ALA A 3 -2.94 15.47 -2.15
CA ALA A 3 -2.01 14.35 -2.08
C ALA A 3 -1.92 13.75 -0.69
N LEU A 4 -1.94 14.58 0.36
CA LEU A 4 -1.88 14.08 1.72
C LEU A 4 -3.13 13.26 2.07
N GLU A 5 -4.29 13.71 1.60
CA GLU A 5 -5.53 12.95 1.80
C GLU A 5 -5.48 11.61 1.07
N ALA A 6 -4.92 11.61 -0.14
CA ALA A 6 -4.78 10.38 -0.91
C ALA A 6 -3.86 9.39 -0.19
N LYS A 7 -2.72 9.86 0.32
CA LYS A 7 -1.81 9.00 1.06
C LYS A 7 -2.47 8.40 2.29
N ARG A 8 -3.15 9.24 3.08
CA ARG A 8 -3.83 8.77 4.28
C ARG A 8 -4.94 7.78 3.95
N GLY A 9 -5.68 8.04 2.87
CA GLY A 9 -6.74 7.14 2.44
C GLY A 9 -6.20 5.77 2.03
N VAL A 10 -5.10 5.75 1.28
CA VAL A 10 -4.45 4.50 0.88
C VAL A 10 -3.97 3.75 2.11
N GLU A 11 -3.28 4.44 3.02
CA GLU A 11 -2.75 3.82 4.21
C GLU A 11 -3.86 3.24 5.09
N ALA A 12 -4.92 4.01 5.31
CA ALA A 12 -6.03 3.56 6.14
C ALA A 12 -6.73 2.35 5.54
N THR A 13 -6.92 2.37 4.22
CA THR A 13 -7.56 1.26 3.52
C THR A 13 -6.74 -0.01 3.63
N LEU A 14 -5.44 0.10 3.40
CA LEU A 14 -4.55 -1.06 3.46
C LEU A 14 -4.43 -1.61 4.88
N GLU A 15 -4.37 -0.74 5.88
CA GLU A 15 -4.33 -1.21 7.26
C GLU A 15 -5.59 -1.96 7.63
N ARG A 16 -6.74 -1.47 7.19
CA ARG A 16 -8.00 -2.13 7.46
C ARG A 16 -8.04 -3.51 6.81
N ILE A 17 -7.64 -3.60 5.56
CA ILE A 17 -7.61 -4.88 4.84
C ILE A 17 -6.64 -5.83 5.50
N TYR A 18 -5.47 -5.34 5.86
CA TYR A 18 -4.43 -6.15 6.47
C TYR A 18 -4.90 -6.77 7.79
N LYS A 19 -5.57 -5.96 8.61
CA LYS A 19 -6.11 -6.44 9.88
C LYS A 19 -7.24 -7.42 9.68
N SER A 20 -8.07 -7.20 8.66
CA SER A 20 -9.23 -8.08 8.42
C SER A 20 -8.82 -9.48 7.97
N THR A 21 -7.57 -9.67 7.53
CA THR A 21 -7.08 -10.98 7.13
C THR A 21 -6.39 -11.73 8.26
N GLY A 22 -6.45 -11.21 9.48
CA GLY A 22 -5.89 -11.91 10.63
C GLY A 22 -4.41 -11.71 10.85
N ASN A 23 -3.82 -10.68 10.27
CA ASN A 23 -2.39 -10.41 10.38
C ASN A 23 -2.06 -9.50 11.55
N ASP A 24 -2.68 -9.76 12.70
CA ASP A 24 -2.52 -8.90 13.88
C ASP A 24 -1.10 -8.93 14.45
N PHE A 25 -0.35 -9.97 14.16
CA PHE A 25 1.01 -10.12 14.69
C PHE A 25 2.06 -9.50 13.78
N GLU A 26 1.67 -9.02 12.63
CA GLU A 26 2.59 -8.40 11.70
C GLU A 26 2.41 -6.90 11.69
N LYS A 27 3.48 -6.20 11.36
CA LYS A 27 3.41 -4.75 11.20
C LYS A 27 3.34 -4.43 9.71
N LEU A 28 2.60 -3.39 9.39
CA LEU A 28 2.49 -2.88 8.04
C LEU A 28 3.13 -1.49 8.00
N MET A 29 4.13 -1.35 7.14
CA MET A 29 4.81 -0.07 6.95
C MET A 29 4.62 0.36 5.50
N ILE A 30 4.22 1.60 5.31
CA ILE A 30 3.98 2.14 3.98
C ILE A 30 4.91 3.32 3.76
N THR A 31 5.64 3.30 2.65
CA THR A 31 6.56 4.37 2.30
C THR A 31 6.19 4.96 0.95
N TRP A 32 6.56 6.23 0.75
CA TRP A 32 6.16 7.00 -0.42
C TRP A 32 7.35 7.64 -1.14
N SER A 33 8.53 7.09 -0.96
CA SER A 33 9.73 7.68 -1.51
C SER A 33 10.42 6.83 -2.56
N GLY A 34 9.79 5.75 -2.97
CA GLY A 34 10.39 4.87 -3.95
C GLY A 34 10.26 5.39 -5.36
N SER A 35 11.03 4.83 -6.28
CA SER A 35 10.89 5.12 -7.69
C SER A 35 9.88 4.19 -8.36
N THR A 36 9.61 3.05 -7.73
CA THR A 36 8.62 2.10 -8.21
C THR A 36 7.82 1.57 -7.02
N ALA A 37 6.65 1.04 -7.31
CA ALA A 37 5.86 0.40 -6.26
C ALA A 37 6.33 -1.04 -6.07
N GLY A 38 6.14 -1.56 -4.86
CA GLY A 38 6.53 -2.93 -4.56
C GLY A 38 6.18 -3.31 -3.15
N ILE A 39 6.43 -4.58 -2.82
CA ILE A 39 6.18 -5.11 -1.50
C ILE A 39 7.37 -5.99 -1.11
N LYS A 40 7.76 -5.92 0.17
CA LYS A 40 8.75 -6.86 0.69
C LYS A 40 8.41 -7.16 2.14
N THR A 41 8.88 -8.30 2.61
CA THR A 41 8.66 -8.73 3.98
C THR A 41 10.00 -8.98 4.66
N GLU A 42 10.17 -8.42 5.85
CA GLU A 42 11.36 -8.67 6.67
C GLU A 42 10.88 -9.03 8.06
N GLY A 43 11.12 -10.27 8.47
CA GLY A 43 10.65 -10.75 9.75
C GLY A 43 9.13 -10.68 9.83
N SER A 44 8.60 -9.98 10.80
CA SER A 44 7.16 -9.80 10.97
C SER A 44 6.66 -8.47 10.42
N THR A 45 7.49 -7.77 9.64
CA THR A 45 7.10 -6.48 9.08
C THR A 45 6.94 -6.59 7.57
N THR A 46 5.81 -6.13 7.05
CA THR A 46 5.56 -6.03 5.62
C THR A 46 5.69 -4.58 5.20
N TYR A 47 6.52 -4.33 4.22
CA TYR A 47 6.74 -2.99 3.68
C TYR A 47 6.06 -2.88 2.33
N ILE A 48 5.19 -1.90 2.19
CA ILE A 48 4.60 -1.56 0.90
C ILE A 48 5.20 -0.23 0.48
N MET A 49 5.81 -0.22 -0.69
CA MET A 49 6.50 0.95 -1.22
C MET A 49 5.70 1.51 -2.38
N PHE A 50 5.47 2.81 -2.34
CA PHE A 50 4.81 3.51 -3.43
C PHE A 50 5.75 4.55 -4.00
N PRO A 51 5.58 4.91 -5.28
CA PRO A 51 6.33 6.02 -5.84
C PRO A 51 5.94 7.32 -5.14
N GLY A 52 6.88 8.24 -5.07
CA GLY A 52 6.61 9.52 -4.43
C GLY A 52 5.52 10.28 -5.15
N ILE A 53 4.71 10.99 -4.38
CA ILE A 53 3.65 11.83 -4.91
C ILE A 53 3.99 13.28 -4.58
N ASP A 54 3.83 14.17 -5.55
CA ASP A 54 4.06 15.59 -5.33
C ASP A 54 2.92 16.14 -4.46
N GLU A 55 3.24 16.44 -3.22
CA GLU A 55 2.24 16.90 -2.25
C GLU A 55 1.74 18.31 -2.53
N THR A 56 2.39 19.02 -3.45
CA THR A 56 1.95 20.38 -3.81
C THR A 56 0.87 20.36 -4.88
N LYS A 57 0.56 19.21 -5.46
CA LYS A 57 -0.42 19.09 -6.52
C LYS A 57 -1.58 18.21 -6.11
N PRO A 58 -2.79 18.47 -6.65
CA PRO A 58 -3.92 17.60 -6.36
C PRO A 58 -3.73 16.24 -7.04
N VAL A 59 -4.32 15.21 -6.43
CA VAL A 59 -4.28 13.85 -6.93
C VAL A 59 -5.65 13.54 -7.54
N GLU A 60 -5.64 13.01 -8.76
CA GLU A 60 -6.88 12.60 -9.41
C GLU A 60 -7.41 11.32 -8.77
N GLN A 61 -8.73 11.16 -8.79
CA GLN A 61 -9.37 9.97 -8.26
C GLN A 61 -8.86 8.71 -8.95
N SER A 62 -8.58 8.80 -10.25
CA SER A 62 -8.05 7.67 -11.00
C SER A 62 -6.70 7.21 -10.47
N LEU A 63 -5.84 8.14 -10.10
CA LEU A 63 -4.54 7.78 -9.51
C LEU A 63 -4.73 7.13 -8.15
N PHE A 64 -5.64 7.66 -7.34
CA PHE A 64 -5.95 7.07 -6.04
C PHE A 64 -6.41 5.62 -6.22
N ASN A 65 -7.30 5.39 -7.17
CA ASN A 65 -7.81 4.04 -7.45
C ASN A 65 -6.69 3.11 -7.93
N GLU A 66 -5.77 3.62 -8.75
CA GLU A 66 -4.63 2.83 -9.21
C GLU A 66 -3.72 2.43 -8.06
N LEU A 67 -3.48 3.35 -7.12
CA LEU A 67 -2.64 3.04 -5.97
C LEU A 67 -3.26 1.96 -5.10
N ILE A 68 -4.56 2.05 -4.84
CA ILE A 68 -5.27 1.03 -4.08
C ILE A 68 -5.24 -0.31 -4.82
N GLY A 69 -5.53 -0.29 -6.12
CA GLY A 69 -5.51 -1.51 -6.92
C GLY A 69 -4.15 -2.17 -6.95
N TYR A 70 -3.10 -1.36 -7.08
CA TYR A 70 -1.74 -1.87 -7.09
C TYR A 70 -1.39 -2.54 -5.76
N ALA A 71 -1.73 -1.87 -4.66
CA ALA A 71 -1.44 -2.42 -3.34
C ALA A 71 -2.19 -3.71 -3.08
N LEU A 72 -3.45 -3.78 -3.51
CA LEU A 72 -4.23 -5.01 -3.37
C LEU A 72 -3.64 -6.13 -4.20
N HIS A 73 -3.13 -5.81 -5.38
CA HIS A 73 -2.47 -6.79 -6.24
C HIS A 73 -1.23 -7.35 -5.54
N GLU A 74 -0.41 -6.48 -4.96
CA GLU A 74 0.81 -6.91 -4.27
C GLU A 74 0.49 -7.75 -3.03
N LEU A 75 -0.52 -7.33 -2.26
CA LEU A 75 -0.94 -8.11 -1.10
C LEU A 75 -1.54 -9.46 -1.53
N GLY A 76 -2.23 -9.48 -2.67
CA GLY A 76 -2.74 -10.72 -3.23
C GLY A 76 -1.63 -11.71 -3.51
N HIS A 77 -0.51 -11.25 -4.06
CA HIS A 77 0.64 -12.12 -4.27
C HIS A 77 1.16 -12.68 -2.96
N LYS A 78 1.22 -11.84 -1.94
CA LYS A 78 1.71 -12.28 -0.63
C LYS A 78 0.80 -13.36 -0.01
N TRP A 79 -0.51 -13.19 -0.14
CA TRP A 79 -1.45 -14.06 0.57
C TRP A 79 -1.95 -15.24 -0.24
N PHE A 80 -2.07 -15.11 -1.55
CA PHE A 80 -2.75 -16.10 -2.36
C PHE A 80 -1.86 -16.83 -3.36
N THR A 81 -0.68 -16.31 -3.64
CA THR A 81 0.25 -16.98 -4.53
C THR A 81 1.15 -17.84 -3.68
N GLN A 82 0.96 -19.12 -3.76
CA GLN A 82 1.71 -20.04 -2.96
C GLN A 82 2.89 -20.53 -3.71
N ASP A 83 3.43 -20.09 -4.30
CA ASP A 83 4.41 -20.55 -4.95
C ASP A 83 4.36 -21.57 -5.57
N HIS A 84 4.52 -21.77 -5.86
CA HIS A 84 4.34 -22.78 -6.51
C HIS A 84 5.29 -23.12 -7.27
#